data_338cfa6cb21735f1339b6ca1bedfc12b
#
_entry.id   338cfa6cb21735f1339b6ca1bedfc12b
#
_cell.length_a   1.000
_cell.length_b   1.000
_cell.length_c   1.000
_cell.angle_alpha   90.00
_cell.angle_beta   90.00
_cell.angle_gamma   90.00
#
_symmetry.space_group_name_H-M   'P 1'
#
loop_
_entity.id
_entity.type
_entity.pdbx_description
1 polymer ?
#
loop_
_entity_poly.entity_id
_entity_poly.type
_entity_poly.pdbx_seq_one_letter_code
_entity_poly.pdbx_strand_id
1 'polypeptide(L)'
;MQKRLISLSVLLLSLALMGAAPAPSSVSSGERPVVLAPEAYQSEAAKLATYFLTNYHYQDVKLDDEMSRNILDNYLEGMDPNKLYFLASDIEEFSQGYGNALDDSLRGQDLAPAFVIFNRYRQRVMERVAKAEELNQQSFDFTVEESYLADRSDLPWAQTVEELDELWRKRVKDDVLRLRLAEKPEDEIASTLADRYENLRRRVEEMDAEDVFQLYMNAFASAIEPHTGYMAPRSSENFQISMRLSLEGIGAVLQRDNEYTAIRYVVPGGPADKDGRLKAGDRIVAVGQENDSTVDVIGW
;
A
#
# COMPACT_ATOMS: atom_id res chain seq x y z
N MET A 1 -13.53 95.38 -7.15
CA MET A 1 -14.33 94.20 -7.47
C MET A 1 -13.40 92.99 -7.51
N GLN A 2 -13.78 91.95 -6.87
CA GLN A 2 -13.07 90.87 -6.12
C GLN A 2 -11.84 90.27 -6.77
N LYS A 3 -10.71 90.39 -6.02
CA LYS A 3 -9.48 89.59 -6.22
C LYS A 3 -9.70 88.21 -5.64
N ARG A 4 -9.43 87.11 -6.36
CA ARG A 4 -9.33 85.77 -5.84
C ARG A 4 -7.85 85.42 -5.75
N LEU A 5 -7.39 85.14 -4.51
CA LEU A 5 -6.08 84.54 -4.23
C LEU A 5 -6.14 83.04 -4.60
N ILE A 6 -5.13 82.63 -5.33
CA ILE A 6 -4.86 81.18 -5.57
C ILE A 6 -3.78 80.75 -4.64
N SER A 7 -4.13 79.86 -3.77
CA SER A 7 -3.19 79.23 -2.81
C SER A 7 -2.55 78.01 -3.51
N LEU A 8 -1.22 78.03 -3.57
CA LEU A 8 -0.40 76.96 -4.19
C LEU A 8 0.00 75.99 -3.05
N SER A 9 -0.63 74.82 -2.99
CA SER A 9 -0.27 73.76 -2.09
C SER A 9 0.77 72.87 -2.73
N VAL A 10 1.96 72.88 -2.23
CA VAL A 10 3.06 71.96 -2.59
C VAL A 10 2.82 70.62 -1.91
N LEU A 11 2.53 69.59 -2.71
CA LEU A 11 2.36 68.22 -2.23
C LEU A 11 3.74 67.51 -2.29
N LEU A 12 4.35 67.30 -1.14
CA LEU A 12 5.55 66.47 -0.97
C LEU A 12 5.17 64.98 -1.11
N LEU A 13 5.60 64.33 -2.22
CA LEU A 13 5.42 62.93 -2.47
C LEU A 13 6.61 62.15 -1.81
N SER A 14 6.41 61.65 -0.62
CA SER A 14 7.39 60.73 0.06
C SER A 14 7.24 59.34 -0.53
N LEU A 15 8.20 58.92 -1.34
CA LEU A 15 8.29 57.56 -1.91
C LEU A 15 8.79 56.60 -0.81
N ALA A 16 7.87 55.87 -0.16
CA ALA A 16 8.23 54.81 0.76
C ALA A 16 8.58 53.56 -0.08
N LEU A 17 9.86 53.19 -0.11
CA LEU A 17 10.30 51.87 -0.55
C LEU A 17 9.78 50.83 0.47
N MET A 18 8.67 50.22 0.18
CA MET A 18 8.27 48.98 0.85
C MET A 18 9.09 47.85 0.26
N GLY A 19 10.08 47.37 1.03
CA GLY A 19 10.75 46.10 0.77
C GLY A 19 9.75 44.99 0.83
N ALA A 20 9.54 44.30 -0.29
CA ALA A 20 8.74 43.08 -0.34
C ALA A 20 9.43 42.01 0.53
N ALA A 21 8.81 41.66 1.66
CA ALA A 21 9.20 40.46 2.40
C ALA A 21 8.97 39.25 1.47
N PRO A 22 9.90 38.27 1.45
CA PRO A 22 9.65 37.05 0.72
C PRO A 22 8.37 36.39 1.26
N ALA A 23 7.45 36.04 0.37
CA ALA A 23 6.27 35.27 0.72
C ALA A 23 6.71 33.97 1.43
N PRO A 24 6.04 33.55 2.50
CA PRO A 24 6.34 32.27 3.11
C PRO A 24 6.15 31.20 2.03
N SER A 25 7.20 30.40 1.83
CA SER A 25 7.17 29.22 0.98
C SER A 25 5.93 28.43 1.39
N SER A 26 5.07 28.15 0.44
CA SER A 26 3.93 27.23 0.65
C SER A 26 4.50 25.93 1.18
N VAL A 27 4.31 25.69 2.47
CA VAL A 27 4.44 24.37 3.05
C VAL A 27 3.50 23.51 2.22
N SER A 28 4.05 22.55 1.52
CA SER A 28 3.31 21.50 0.84
C SER A 28 2.23 21.04 1.81
N SER A 29 0.98 21.28 1.47
CA SER A 29 -0.16 20.74 2.19
C SER A 29 0.01 19.21 2.09
N GLY A 30 0.46 18.56 3.18
CA GLY A 30 0.53 17.13 3.25
C GLY A 30 -0.83 16.59 2.82
N GLU A 31 -0.89 15.89 1.71
CA GLU A 31 -2.09 15.19 1.28
C GLU A 31 -2.52 14.30 2.44
N ARG A 32 -3.74 14.50 2.91
CA ARG A 32 -4.30 13.61 3.94
C ARG A 32 -4.29 12.21 3.33
N PRO A 33 -3.83 11.20 4.08
CA PRO A 33 -3.83 9.84 3.58
C PRO A 33 -5.25 9.50 3.09
N VAL A 34 -5.34 9.05 1.85
CA VAL A 34 -6.62 8.62 1.24
C VAL A 34 -7.17 7.50 2.11
N VAL A 35 -8.32 7.74 2.74
CA VAL A 35 -9.01 6.71 3.53
C VAL A 35 -9.78 5.84 2.54
N LEU A 36 -9.44 4.56 2.47
CA LEU A 36 -10.13 3.61 1.62
C LEU A 36 -11.50 3.26 2.23
N ALA A 37 -12.48 3.08 1.36
CA ALA A 37 -13.85 2.69 1.70
C ALA A 37 -14.36 1.66 0.69
N PRO A 38 -15.35 0.81 1.07
CA PRO A 38 -15.88 -0.18 0.16
C PRO A 38 -16.59 0.48 -1.04
N GLU A 39 -16.45 -0.14 -2.20
CA GLU A 39 -17.17 0.23 -3.41
C GLU A 39 -18.54 -0.48 -3.47
N ALA A 40 -19.51 0.13 -4.12
CA ALA A 40 -20.89 -0.37 -4.12
C ALA A 40 -21.03 -1.80 -4.63
N TYR A 41 -20.27 -2.21 -5.65
CA TYR A 41 -20.32 -3.55 -6.21
C TYR A 41 -19.77 -4.62 -5.25
N GLN A 42 -18.86 -4.25 -4.34
CA GLN A 42 -18.21 -5.17 -3.40
C GLN A 42 -19.21 -5.74 -2.39
N SER A 43 -20.19 -4.95 -1.96
CA SER A 43 -21.29 -5.44 -1.09
C SER A 43 -22.11 -6.54 -1.77
N GLU A 44 -22.43 -6.38 -3.04
CA GLU A 44 -23.15 -7.42 -3.80
C GLU A 44 -22.26 -8.65 -4.06
N ALA A 45 -20.98 -8.45 -4.35
CA ALA A 45 -20.01 -9.54 -4.51
C ALA A 45 -19.83 -10.33 -3.20
N ALA A 46 -19.71 -9.64 -2.05
CA ALA A 46 -19.64 -10.27 -0.74
C ALA A 46 -20.88 -11.12 -0.43
N LYS A 47 -22.09 -10.57 -0.69
CA LYS A 47 -23.35 -11.27 -0.53
C LYS A 47 -23.39 -12.55 -1.35
N LEU A 48 -23.01 -12.46 -2.63
CA LEU A 48 -23.03 -13.61 -3.54
C LEU A 48 -22.01 -14.66 -3.11
N ALA A 49 -20.78 -14.26 -2.78
CA ALA A 49 -19.74 -15.17 -2.30
C ALA A 49 -20.16 -15.84 -0.99
N THR A 50 -20.68 -15.07 -0.03
CA THR A 50 -21.22 -15.60 1.24
C THR A 50 -22.33 -16.60 1.00
N TYR A 51 -23.27 -16.30 0.10
CA TYR A 51 -24.35 -17.22 -0.25
C TYR A 51 -23.83 -18.54 -0.83
N PHE A 52 -22.87 -18.49 -1.75
CA PHE A 52 -22.29 -19.71 -2.32
C PHE A 52 -21.50 -20.49 -1.28
N LEU A 53 -20.69 -19.85 -0.47
CA LEU A 53 -19.89 -20.52 0.56
C LEU A 53 -20.75 -21.15 1.65
N THR A 54 -21.85 -20.52 2.04
CA THR A 54 -22.72 -21.06 3.10
C THR A 54 -23.69 -22.13 2.63
N ASN A 55 -24.05 -22.17 1.32
CA ASN A 55 -25.09 -23.09 0.84
C ASN A 55 -24.56 -24.20 -0.10
N TYR A 56 -23.39 -24.02 -0.70
CA TYR A 56 -22.87 -24.95 -1.72
C TYR A 56 -21.44 -25.44 -1.42
N HIS A 57 -20.81 -24.96 -0.34
CA HIS A 57 -19.53 -25.51 0.08
C HIS A 57 -19.69 -26.96 0.54
N TYR A 58 -18.65 -27.79 0.36
CA TYR A 58 -18.70 -29.21 0.76
C TYR A 58 -18.72 -29.42 2.28
N GLN A 59 -18.24 -28.43 3.04
CA GLN A 59 -18.39 -28.38 4.50
C GLN A 59 -19.64 -27.59 4.87
N ASP A 60 -20.24 -27.93 6.02
CA ASP A 60 -21.34 -27.16 6.62
C ASP A 60 -20.81 -25.87 7.25
N VAL A 61 -20.99 -24.76 6.56
CA VAL A 61 -20.48 -23.44 6.97
C VAL A 61 -21.51 -22.71 7.82
N LYS A 62 -21.17 -22.45 9.07
CA LYS A 62 -21.99 -21.66 9.98
C LYS A 62 -21.39 -20.27 10.13
N LEU A 63 -22.20 -19.26 9.86
CA LEU A 63 -21.87 -17.89 10.18
C LEU A 63 -22.32 -17.61 11.62
N ASP A 64 -21.41 -17.61 12.57
CA ASP A 64 -21.66 -17.35 13.99
C ASP A 64 -20.48 -16.60 14.59
N ASP A 65 -20.55 -16.30 15.89
CA ASP A 65 -19.51 -15.58 16.61
C ASP A 65 -18.14 -16.28 16.55
N GLU A 66 -18.09 -17.60 16.43
CA GLU A 66 -16.84 -18.35 16.29
C GLU A 66 -16.23 -18.07 14.90
N MET A 67 -17.04 -18.16 13.86
CA MET A 67 -16.64 -17.80 12.50
C MET A 67 -16.18 -16.34 12.43
N SER A 68 -16.89 -15.42 13.10
CA SER A 68 -16.53 -14.01 13.17
C SER A 68 -15.12 -13.81 13.75
N ARG A 69 -14.79 -14.47 14.87
CA ARG A 69 -13.45 -14.42 15.46
C ARG A 69 -12.38 -14.99 14.53
N ASN A 70 -12.63 -16.14 13.92
CA ASN A 70 -11.69 -16.75 12.98
C ASN A 70 -11.43 -15.86 11.76
N ILE A 71 -12.46 -15.17 11.24
CA ILE A 71 -12.29 -14.18 10.16
C ILE A 71 -11.39 -13.03 10.62
N LEU A 72 -11.64 -12.49 11.81
CA LEU A 72 -10.84 -11.40 12.35
C LEU A 72 -9.37 -11.81 12.51
N ASP A 73 -9.12 -12.97 13.13
CA ASP A 73 -7.77 -13.48 13.36
C ASP A 73 -7.03 -13.69 12.03
N ASN A 74 -7.65 -14.36 11.05
CA ASN A 74 -7.08 -14.56 9.73
C ASN A 74 -6.80 -13.24 9.00
N TYR A 75 -7.67 -12.24 9.17
CA TYR A 75 -7.50 -10.94 8.52
C TYR A 75 -6.34 -10.15 9.10
N LEU A 76 -6.19 -10.17 10.43
CA LEU A 76 -5.07 -9.54 11.13
C LEU A 76 -3.74 -10.23 10.83
N GLU A 77 -3.72 -11.57 10.89
CA GLU A 77 -2.53 -12.37 10.57
C GLU A 77 -2.12 -12.24 9.09
N GLY A 78 -3.10 -12.14 8.19
CA GLY A 78 -2.84 -11.93 6.76
C GLY A 78 -2.14 -10.61 6.46
N MET A 79 -2.39 -9.56 7.25
CA MET A 79 -1.76 -8.26 7.11
C MET A 79 -0.44 -8.14 7.88
N ASP A 80 -0.37 -8.70 9.09
CA ASP A 80 0.79 -8.56 9.99
C ASP A 80 1.20 -9.89 10.65
N PRO A 81 1.63 -10.89 9.87
CA PRO A 81 1.92 -12.24 10.37
C PRO A 81 3.05 -12.26 11.41
N ASN A 82 3.97 -11.31 11.35
CA ASN A 82 5.11 -11.20 12.27
C ASN A 82 4.91 -10.16 13.38
N LYS A 83 3.72 -9.58 13.49
CA LYS A 83 3.35 -8.63 14.54
C LYS A 83 4.33 -7.45 14.64
N LEU A 84 4.57 -6.83 13.48
CA LEU A 84 5.54 -5.75 13.29
C LEU A 84 4.91 -4.36 13.18
N TYR A 85 3.57 -4.29 13.03
CA TYR A 85 2.88 -3.05 12.74
C TYR A 85 1.84 -2.70 13.79
N PHE A 86 0.88 -3.59 14.06
CA PHE A 86 -0.17 -3.34 15.05
C PHE A 86 0.36 -3.31 16.48
N LEU A 87 -0.34 -2.55 17.32
CA LEU A 87 -0.22 -2.61 18.78
C LEU A 87 -1.27 -3.55 19.37
N ALA A 88 -1.03 -4.07 20.55
CA ALA A 88 -2.01 -4.86 21.29
C ALA A 88 -3.33 -4.10 21.52
N SER A 89 -3.26 -2.77 21.70
CA SER A 89 -4.44 -1.90 21.81
C SER A 89 -5.27 -1.83 20.53
N ASP A 90 -4.65 -1.92 19.34
CA ASP A 90 -5.39 -1.99 18.07
C ASP A 90 -6.17 -3.32 17.99
N ILE A 91 -5.50 -4.43 18.36
CA ILE A 91 -6.12 -5.77 18.38
C ILE A 91 -7.28 -5.84 19.37
N GLU A 92 -7.12 -5.26 20.55
CA GLU A 92 -8.19 -5.18 21.56
C GLU A 92 -9.38 -4.37 21.04
N GLU A 93 -9.13 -3.20 20.42
CA GLU A 93 -10.17 -2.37 19.81
C GLU A 93 -10.96 -3.15 18.75
N PHE A 94 -10.26 -3.87 17.86
CA PHE A 94 -10.90 -4.65 16.81
C PHE A 94 -11.66 -5.85 17.36
N SER A 95 -11.10 -6.55 18.35
CA SER A 95 -11.77 -7.68 19.00
C SER A 95 -13.03 -7.27 19.71
N GLN A 96 -13.02 -6.14 20.43
CA GLN A 96 -14.20 -5.60 21.10
C GLN A 96 -15.25 -5.08 20.10
N GLY A 97 -14.81 -4.43 19.01
CA GLY A 97 -15.72 -3.83 18.04
C GLY A 97 -16.28 -4.82 17.03
N TYR A 98 -15.49 -5.80 16.62
CA TYR A 98 -15.81 -6.65 15.46
C TYR A 98 -15.70 -8.15 15.72
N GLY A 99 -15.12 -8.59 16.85
CA GLY A 99 -14.86 -10.00 17.13
C GLY A 99 -16.07 -10.93 17.03
N ASN A 100 -17.27 -10.43 17.32
CA ASN A 100 -18.55 -11.18 17.22
C ASN A 100 -19.51 -10.53 16.21
N ALA A 101 -19.04 -9.74 15.25
CA ALA A 101 -19.91 -8.98 14.36
C ALA A 101 -19.58 -9.13 12.87
N LEU A 102 -18.46 -9.79 12.51
CA LEU A 102 -18.06 -9.92 11.10
C LEU A 102 -18.96 -10.89 10.33
N ASP A 103 -19.49 -11.92 10.99
CA ASP A 103 -20.48 -12.83 10.38
C ASP A 103 -21.80 -12.10 10.06
N ASP A 104 -22.27 -11.22 10.96
CA ASP A 104 -23.42 -10.37 10.72
C ASP A 104 -23.14 -9.28 9.67
N SER A 105 -21.92 -8.73 9.65
CA SER A 105 -21.47 -7.81 8.61
C SER A 105 -21.52 -8.43 7.23
N LEU A 106 -21.08 -9.69 7.07
CA LEU A 106 -21.17 -10.44 5.82
C LEU A 106 -22.63 -10.68 5.40
N ARG A 107 -23.51 -11.02 6.35
CA ARG A 107 -24.97 -11.17 6.09
C ARG A 107 -25.60 -9.84 5.71
N GLY A 108 -25.25 -8.78 6.42
CA GLY A 108 -25.74 -7.42 6.23
C GLY A 108 -25.12 -6.68 5.04
N GLN A 109 -24.11 -7.25 4.40
CA GLN A 109 -23.34 -6.63 3.31
C GLN A 109 -22.62 -5.36 3.74
N ASP A 110 -22.29 -5.25 5.04
CA ASP A 110 -21.51 -4.14 5.59
C ASP A 110 -20.01 -4.51 5.60
N LEU A 111 -19.26 -3.91 4.71
CA LEU A 111 -17.81 -4.11 4.58
C LEU A 111 -17.00 -3.07 5.37
N ALA A 112 -17.64 -2.09 6.00
CA ALA A 112 -16.93 -1.01 6.70
C ALA A 112 -15.91 -1.52 7.75
N PRO A 113 -16.18 -2.58 8.55
CA PRO A 113 -15.20 -3.11 9.49
C PRO A 113 -13.86 -3.49 8.85
N ALA A 114 -13.88 -4.16 7.69
CA ALA A 114 -12.66 -4.55 6.99
C ALA A 114 -11.82 -3.34 6.60
N PHE A 115 -12.46 -2.28 6.09
CA PHE A 115 -11.78 -1.06 5.68
C PHE A 115 -11.27 -0.24 6.88
N VAL A 116 -11.96 -0.23 8.00
CA VAL A 116 -11.48 0.42 9.24
C VAL A 116 -10.20 -0.25 9.71
N ILE A 117 -10.16 -1.58 9.78
CA ILE A 117 -8.99 -2.35 10.19
C ILE A 117 -7.83 -2.11 9.21
N PHE A 118 -8.09 -2.18 7.90
CA PHE A 118 -7.05 -1.95 6.89
C PHE A 118 -6.48 -0.52 6.92
N ASN A 119 -7.32 0.49 7.08
CA ASN A 119 -6.83 1.88 7.19
C ASN A 119 -5.95 2.07 8.43
N ARG A 120 -6.25 1.38 9.55
CA ARG A 120 -5.38 1.35 10.73
C ARG A 120 -4.05 0.66 10.41
N TYR A 121 -4.07 -0.50 9.75
CA TYR A 121 -2.87 -1.19 9.27
C TYR A 121 -2.00 -0.27 8.41
N ARG A 122 -2.59 0.37 7.40
CA ARG A 122 -1.91 1.33 6.51
C ARG A 122 -1.24 2.45 7.31
N GLN A 123 -1.96 3.05 8.26
CA GLN A 123 -1.40 4.07 9.15
C GLN A 123 -0.18 3.53 9.92
N ARG A 124 -0.30 2.36 10.53
CA ARG A 124 0.78 1.73 11.30
C ARG A 124 2.00 1.43 10.44
N VAL A 125 1.81 0.95 9.21
CA VAL A 125 2.92 0.74 8.27
C VAL A 125 3.63 2.05 7.97
N MET A 126 2.91 3.15 7.70
CA MET A 126 3.52 4.46 7.44
C MET A 126 4.35 4.96 8.64
N GLU A 127 3.81 4.81 9.86
CA GLU A 127 4.54 5.15 11.09
C GLU A 127 5.84 4.33 11.22
N ARG A 128 5.80 3.04 10.90
CA ARG A 128 6.97 2.16 10.99
C ARG A 128 7.99 2.40 9.89
N VAL A 129 7.56 2.71 8.68
CA VAL A 129 8.46 3.10 7.59
C VAL A 129 9.20 4.40 7.95
N ALA A 130 8.48 5.42 8.42
CA ALA A 130 9.12 6.67 8.86
C ALA A 130 10.16 6.43 9.98
N LYS A 131 9.84 5.52 10.94
CA LYS A 131 10.79 5.14 12.00
C LYS A 131 11.99 4.38 11.45
N ALA A 132 11.80 3.50 10.49
CA ALA A 132 12.90 2.77 9.85
C ALA A 132 13.82 3.71 9.05
N GLU A 133 13.28 4.70 8.38
CA GLU A 133 14.05 5.73 7.67
C GLU A 133 14.87 6.58 8.65
N GLU A 134 14.31 6.97 9.80
CA GLU A 134 15.03 7.65 10.88
C GLU A 134 16.19 6.80 11.40
N LEU A 135 15.93 5.52 11.69
CA LEU A 135 16.92 4.57 12.20
C LEU A 135 18.03 4.29 11.18
N ASN A 136 17.71 4.27 9.89
CA ASN A 136 18.67 4.06 8.81
C ASN A 136 19.70 5.20 8.66
N GLN A 137 19.43 6.36 9.24
CA GLN A 137 20.40 7.48 9.30
C GLN A 137 21.36 7.37 10.49
N GLN A 138 21.18 6.40 11.37
CA GLN A 138 21.96 6.22 12.59
C GLN A 138 23.04 5.17 12.40
N SER A 139 24.12 5.27 13.18
CA SER A 139 25.12 4.21 13.29
C SER A 139 24.72 3.20 14.37
N PHE A 140 24.94 1.91 14.11
CA PHE A 140 24.69 0.85 15.07
C PHE A 140 25.98 0.34 15.69
N ASP A 141 25.96 0.11 16.99
CA ASP A 141 27.05 -0.56 17.71
C ASP A 141 26.83 -2.09 17.66
N PHE A 142 27.68 -2.75 16.87
CA PHE A 142 27.63 -4.22 16.71
C PHE A 142 28.47 -4.97 17.76
N THR A 143 29.09 -4.29 18.72
CA THR A 143 29.75 -4.91 19.86
C THR A 143 28.77 -5.28 20.98
N VAL A 144 27.57 -4.67 20.97
CA VAL A 144 26.50 -4.98 21.92
C VAL A 144 25.86 -6.31 21.53
N GLU A 145 25.93 -7.28 22.47
CA GLU A 145 25.28 -8.58 22.30
C GLU A 145 23.77 -8.44 22.48
N GLU A 146 23.04 -8.59 21.39
CA GLU A 146 21.58 -8.56 21.35
C GLU A 146 21.06 -9.48 20.22
N SER A 147 19.79 -9.88 20.31
CA SER A 147 19.17 -10.74 19.32
C SER A 147 17.91 -10.12 18.73
N TYR A 148 17.64 -10.45 17.47
CA TYR A 148 16.40 -10.17 16.77
C TYR A 148 15.78 -11.49 16.30
N LEU A 149 14.51 -11.72 16.70
CA LEU A 149 13.75 -12.87 16.24
C LEU A 149 12.95 -12.48 14.99
N ALA A 150 13.28 -13.09 13.86
CA ALA A 150 12.66 -12.78 12.57
C ALA A 150 11.24 -13.37 12.45
N ASP A 151 11.04 -14.61 12.90
CA ASP A 151 9.73 -15.23 12.99
C ASP A 151 9.11 -14.89 14.35
N ARG A 152 8.05 -14.10 14.33
CA ARG A 152 7.34 -13.60 15.49
C ARG A 152 5.87 -14.00 15.53
N SER A 153 5.46 -14.92 14.65
CA SER A 153 4.07 -15.35 14.51
C SER A 153 3.43 -15.78 15.84
N ASP A 154 4.19 -16.49 16.69
CA ASP A 154 3.73 -16.98 17.99
C ASP A 154 3.93 -15.99 19.15
N LEU A 155 4.51 -14.81 18.90
CA LEU A 155 4.74 -13.84 19.97
C LEU A 155 3.53 -12.91 20.15
N PRO A 156 3.37 -12.28 21.34
CA PRO A 156 2.33 -11.26 21.53
C PRO A 156 2.61 -10.01 20.71
N TRP A 157 1.57 -9.26 20.44
CA TRP A 157 1.65 -7.89 19.90
C TRP A 157 2.34 -6.96 20.88
N ALA A 158 3.11 -6.00 20.38
CA ALA A 158 3.74 -4.98 21.19
C ALA A 158 2.69 -4.19 21.99
N GLN A 159 2.96 -3.96 23.27
CA GLN A 159 2.02 -3.28 24.16
C GLN A 159 2.07 -1.75 23.98
N THR A 160 3.26 -1.22 23.66
CA THR A 160 3.48 0.21 23.54
C THR A 160 4.23 0.55 22.25
N VAL A 161 4.19 1.83 21.88
CA VAL A 161 4.95 2.36 20.73
C VAL A 161 6.46 2.19 20.98
N GLU A 162 6.92 2.35 22.21
CA GLU A 162 8.33 2.22 22.60
C GLU A 162 8.84 0.78 22.42
N GLU A 163 8.03 -0.23 22.77
CA GLU A 163 8.35 -1.64 22.51
C GLU A 163 8.45 -1.92 21.01
N LEU A 164 7.52 -1.36 20.25
CA LEU A 164 7.51 -1.50 18.79
C LEU A 164 8.69 -0.75 18.14
N ASP A 165 9.07 0.43 18.65
CA ASP A 165 10.24 1.17 18.22
C ASP A 165 11.54 0.41 18.49
N GLU A 166 11.66 -0.24 19.66
CA GLU A 166 12.82 -1.05 19.99
C GLU A 166 12.89 -2.30 19.10
N LEU A 167 11.75 -2.92 18.79
CA LEU A 167 11.66 -4.02 17.83
C LEU A 167 12.16 -3.59 16.45
N TRP A 168 11.72 -2.43 15.97
CA TRP A 168 12.15 -1.89 14.68
C TRP A 168 13.61 -1.47 14.67
N ARG A 169 14.13 -0.95 15.80
CA ARG A 169 15.57 -0.68 15.95
C ARG A 169 16.40 -1.95 15.73
N LYS A 170 16.01 -3.05 16.38
CA LYS A 170 16.69 -4.35 16.22
C LYS A 170 16.55 -4.89 14.79
N ARG A 171 15.38 -4.73 14.18
CA ARG A 171 15.14 -5.14 12.79
C ARG A 171 16.05 -4.38 11.82
N VAL A 172 16.12 -3.05 11.92
CA VAL A 172 16.97 -2.24 11.04
C VAL A 172 18.45 -2.58 11.27
N LYS A 173 18.87 -2.79 12.53
CA LYS A 173 20.22 -3.28 12.85
C LYS A 173 20.54 -4.63 12.23
N ASP A 174 19.59 -5.58 12.26
CA ASP A 174 19.72 -6.90 11.61
C ASP A 174 19.79 -6.74 10.08
N ASP A 175 18.98 -5.89 9.48
CA ASP A 175 19.04 -5.58 8.04
C ASP A 175 20.41 -5.03 7.62
N VAL A 176 21.00 -4.11 8.40
CA VAL A 176 22.36 -3.61 8.18
C VAL A 176 23.37 -4.73 8.32
N LEU A 177 23.27 -5.55 9.37
CA LEU A 177 24.19 -6.67 9.60
C LEU A 177 24.17 -7.68 8.43
N ARG A 178 22.99 -8.03 7.95
CA ARG A 178 22.83 -8.96 6.82
C ARG A 178 23.48 -8.42 5.55
N LEU A 179 23.35 -7.12 5.27
CA LEU A 179 23.98 -6.51 4.10
C LEU A 179 25.51 -6.47 4.24
N ARG A 180 26.06 -6.22 5.45
CA ARG A 180 27.49 -6.32 5.74
C ARG A 180 28.02 -7.74 5.54
N LEU A 181 27.30 -8.74 6.07
CA LEU A 181 27.67 -10.15 5.90
C LEU A 181 27.56 -10.61 4.44
N ALA A 182 26.73 -9.95 3.62
CA ALA A 182 26.66 -10.14 2.18
C ALA A 182 27.72 -9.31 1.41
N GLU A 183 28.72 -8.75 2.11
CA GLU A 183 29.81 -7.97 1.55
C GLU A 183 29.38 -6.75 0.72
N LYS A 184 28.19 -6.18 1.04
CA LYS A 184 27.74 -4.94 0.41
C LYS A 184 28.60 -3.77 0.85
N PRO A 185 29.04 -2.87 -0.07
CA PRO A 185 29.79 -1.67 0.29
C PRO A 185 29.03 -0.80 1.34
N GLU A 186 29.74 -0.31 2.36
CA GLU A 186 29.15 0.45 3.47
C GLU A 186 28.40 1.70 3.00
N ASP A 187 28.89 2.38 1.97
CA ASP A 187 28.27 3.56 1.37
C ASP A 187 26.99 3.25 0.60
N GLU A 188 26.76 1.98 0.23
CA GLU A 188 25.55 1.53 -0.45
C GLU A 188 24.48 0.93 0.49
N ILE A 189 24.83 0.59 1.74
CA ILE A 189 23.90 -0.06 2.67
C ILE A 189 22.72 0.85 2.96
N ALA A 190 22.96 2.09 3.34
CA ALA A 190 21.91 3.03 3.70
C ALA A 190 20.96 3.32 2.55
N SER A 191 21.47 3.48 1.31
CA SER A 191 20.63 3.67 0.12
C SER A 191 19.79 2.42 -0.20
N THR A 192 20.39 1.24 -0.08
CA THR A 192 19.67 -0.04 -0.30
C THR A 192 18.51 -0.23 0.68
N LEU A 193 18.71 0.14 1.94
CA LEU A 193 17.65 0.08 2.94
C LEU A 193 16.58 1.16 2.72
N ALA A 194 16.98 2.37 2.35
CA ALA A 194 16.04 3.43 1.97
C ALA A 194 15.13 2.98 0.82
N ASP A 195 15.69 2.41 -0.25
CA ASP A 195 14.92 1.86 -1.37
C ASP A 195 13.98 0.73 -0.92
N ARG A 196 14.41 -0.12 0.02
CA ARG A 196 13.58 -1.21 0.57
C ARG A 196 12.38 -0.67 1.34
N TYR A 197 12.59 0.32 2.22
CA TYR A 197 11.52 0.92 3.02
C TYR A 197 10.58 1.76 2.16
N GLU A 198 11.11 2.49 1.18
CA GLU A 198 10.33 3.20 0.18
C GLU A 198 9.43 2.24 -0.64
N ASN A 199 9.98 1.09 -1.07
CA ASN A 199 9.19 0.07 -1.76
C ASN A 199 8.11 -0.56 -0.87
N LEU A 200 8.35 -0.69 0.44
CA LEU A 200 7.33 -1.13 1.40
C LEU A 200 6.21 -0.09 1.50
N ARG A 201 6.55 1.18 1.67
CA ARG A 201 5.61 2.30 1.70
C ARG A 201 4.73 2.30 0.46
N ARG A 202 5.35 2.30 -0.71
CA ARG A 202 4.65 2.34 -2.00
C ARG A 202 3.69 1.17 -2.19
N ARG A 203 4.10 -0.06 -1.86
CA ARG A 203 3.20 -1.23 -1.96
C ARG A 203 1.93 -1.07 -1.14
N VAL A 204 2.01 -0.48 0.05
CA VAL A 204 0.82 -0.28 0.90
C VAL A 204 0.01 0.94 0.47
N GLU A 205 0.65 1.97 -0.08
CA GLU A 205 -0.02 3.14 -0.66
C GLU A 205 -0.77 2.82 -1.96
N GLU A 206 -0.20 1.94 -2.79
CA GLU A 206 -0.78 1.51 -4.07
C GLU A 206 -1.97 0.54 -3.90
N MET A 207 -2.17 -0.04 -2.70
CA MET A 207 -3.34 -0.89 -2.45
C MET A 207 -4.64 -0.08 -2.55
N ASP A 208 -5.59 -0.63 -3.27
CA ASP A 208 -6.91 -0.05 -3.51
C ASP A 208 -8.05 -0.77 -2.78
N ALA A 209 -9.28 -0.35 -3.03
CA ALA A 209 -10.46 -0.95 -2.39
C ALA A 209 -10.67 -2.41 -2.82
N GLU A 210 -10.25 -2.80 -4.03
CA GLU A 210 -10.35 -4.19 -4.49
C GLU A 210 -9.38 -5.11 -3.75
N ASP A 211 -8.15 -4.64 -3.49
CA ASP A 211 -7.15 -5.38 -2.72
C ASP A 211 -7.62 -5.63 -1.28
N VAL A 212 -8.16 -4.59 -0.62
CA VAL A 212 -8.72 -4.71 0.73
C VAL A 212 -9.88 -5.69 0.76
N PHE A 213 -10.77 -5.60 -0.20
CA PHE A 213 -11.90 -6.51 -0.33
C PHE A 213 -11.44 -7.97 -0.54
N GLN A 214 -10.48 -8.18 -1.44
CA GLN A 214 -9.91 -9.52 -1.66
C GLN A 214 -9.25 -10.10 -0.41
N LEU A 215 -8.48 -9.28 0.34
CA LEU A 215 -7.88 -9.71 1.62
C LEU A 215 -8.95 -10.14 2.62
N TYR A 216 -10.01 -9.36 2.79
CA TYR A 216 -11.09 -9.66 3.71
C TYR A 216 -11.87 -10.92 3.31
N MET A 217 -12.22 -11.04 2.04
CA MET A 217 -12.92 -12.24 1.53
C MET A 217 -12.06 -13.50 1.62
N ASN A 218 -10.73 -13.38 1.51
CA ASN A 218 -9.83 -14.49 1.73
C ASN A 218 -9.70 -14.85 3.21
N ALA A 219 -9.75 -13.88 4.13
CA ALA A 219 -9.81 -14.17 5.55
C ALA A 219 -11.07 -14.96 5.91
N PHE A 220 -12.22 -14.62 5.32
CA PHE A 220 -13.46 -15.42 5.45
C PHE A 220 -13.32 -16.81 4.83
N ALA A 221 -12.84 -16.92 3.59
CA ALA A 221 -12.68 -18.20 2.91
C ALA A 221 -11.73 -19.15 3.69
N SER A 222 -10.60 -18.61 4.17
CA SER A 222 -9.63 -19.37 4.97
C SER A 222 -10.14 -19.77 6.36
N ALA A 223 -11.10 -19.03 6.91
CA ALA A 223 -11.78 -19.41 8.16
C ALA A 223 -12.69 -20.62 8.00
N ILE A 224 -13.11 -20.91 6.76
CA ILE A 224 -13.89 -22.13 6.44
C ILE A 224 -12.92 -23.31 6.31
N GLU A 225 -11.92 -23.19 5.43
CA GLU A 225 -10.88 -24.19 5.25
C GLU A 225 -9.73 -23.64 4.36
N PRO A 226 -8.50 -24.20 4.46
CA PRO A 226 -7.31 -23.57 3.88
C PRO A 226 -7.22 -23.62 2.35
N HIS A 227 -8.07 -24.37 1.64
CA HIS A 227 -8.04 -24.51 0.18
C HIS A 227 -9.12 -23.67 -0.51
N THR A 228 -10.02 -23.07 0.25
CA THR A 228 -11.03 -22.15 -0.27
C THR A 228 -10.45 -20.73 -0.36
N GLY A 229 -10.63 -20.09 -1.50
CA GLY A 229 -10.13 -18.73 -1.72
C GLY A 229 -11.06 -17.90 -2.58
N TYR A 230 -10.98 -16.60 -2.41
CA TYR A 230 -11.62 -15.59 -3.23
C TYR A 230 -10.60 -14.94 -4.15
N MET A 231 -10.94 -14.80 -5.42
CA MET A 231 -10.14 -14.02 -6.38
C MET A 231 -11.00 -12.89 -6.91
N ALA A 232 -10.51 -11.66 -6.74
CA ALA A 232 -11.06 -10.50 -7.42
C ALA A 232 -10.98 -10.67 -8.95
N PRO A 233 -11.81 -9.99 -9.75
CA PRO A 233 -11.86 -10.18 -11.20
C PRO A 233 -10.50 -10.15 -11.88
N ARG A 234 -9.66 -9.17 -11.55
CA ARG A 234 -8.30 -9.03 -12.07
C ARG A 234 -7.40 -10.20 -11.69
N SER A 235 -7.46 -10.65 -10.43
CA SER A 235 -6.68 -11.80 -9.94
C SER A 235 -7.15 -13.10 -10.60
N SER A 236 -8.47 -13.28 -10.79
CA SER A 236 -9.05 -14.41 -11.47
C SER A 236 -8.64 -14.49 -12.95
N GLU A 237 -8.62 -13.35 -13.65
CA GLU A 237 -8.15 -13.29 -15.04
C GLU A 237 -6.68 -13.71 -15.16
N ASN A 238 -5.81 -13.17 -14.32
CA ASN A 238 -4.39 -13.54 -14.28
C ASN A 238 -4.20 -15.03 -13.99
N PHE A 239 -4.98 -15.59 -13.06
CA PHE A 239 -4.97 -17.02 -12.76
C PHE A 239 -5.39 -17.84 -13.96
N GLN A 240 -6.48 -17.47 -14.65
CA GLN A 240 -6.94 -18.16 -15.84
C GLN A 240 -5.90 -18.13 -16.98
N ILE A 241 -5.24 -16.98 -17.18
CA ILE A 241 -4.14 -16.85 -18.15
C ILE A 241 -3.02 -17.83 -17.81
N SER A 242 -2.61 -17.91 -16.55
CA SER A 242 -1.55 -18.82 -16.12
C SER A 242 -1.94 -20.30 -16.28
N MET A 243 -3.18 -20.65 -16.01
CA MET A 243 -3.71 -22.02 -16.12
C MET A 243 -3.88 -22.48 -17.57
N ARG A 244 -4.29 -21.58 -18.46
CA ARG A 244 -4.44 -21.91 -19.89
C ARG A 244 -3.11 -22.13 -20.60
N LEU A 245 -1.97 -21.75 -19.98
CA LEU A 245 -0.62 -21.79 -20.58
C LEU A 245 -0.56 -21.09 -21.94
N SER A 246 -1.51 -20.21 -22.23
CA SER A 246 -1.58 -19.41 -23.46
C SER A 246 -1.84 -17.97 -23.07
N LEU A 247 -0.96 -17.09 -23.46
CA LEU A 247 -1.08 -15.66 -23.29
C LEU A 247 -1.29 -15.04 -24.68
N GLU A 248 -2.46 -14.44 -24.88
CA GLU A 248 -2.71 -13.59 -26.04
C GLU A 248 -2.22 -12.19 -25.75
N GLY A 249 -1.32 -11.66 -26.57
CA GLY A 249 -0.74 -10.35 -26.37
C GLY A 249 0.26 -10.00 -27.45
N ILE A 250 0.91 -8.85 -27.29
CA ILE A 250 1.88 -8.32 -28.26
C ILE A 250 3.11 -9.19 -28.43
N GLY A 251 3.35 -10.17 -27.57
CA GLY A 251 4.54 -11.02 -27.61
C GLY A 251 5.81 -10.29 -27.12
N ALA A 252 5.68 -9.46 -26.09
CA ALA A 252 6.79 -8.83 -25.42
C ALA A 252 6.64 -8.98 -23.90
N VAL A 253 7.75 -9.21 -23.19
CA VAL A 253 7.81 -9.18 -21.74
C VAL A 253 8.16 -7.78 -21.30
N LEU A 254 7.30 -7.23 -20.45
CA LEU A 254 7.40 -5.88 -19.94
C LEU A 254 8.01 -5.89 -18.54
N GLN A 255 8.69 -4.82 -18.18
CA GLN A 255 9.19 -4.57 -16.83
C GLN A 255 9.00 -3.09 -16.48
N ARG A 256 8.79 -2.80 -15.20
CA ARG A 256 8.79 -1.41 -14.72
C ARG A 256 10.23 -0.91 -14.68
N ASP A 257 10.47 0.25 -15.25
CA ASP A 257 11.72 1.01 -15.23
C ASP A 257 11.42 2.43 -14.74
N ASN A 258 11.47 2.63 -13.42
CA ASN A 258 11.02 3.83 -12.74
C ASN A 258 9.54 4.15 -13.06
N GLU A 259 9.29 5.27 -13.72
CA GLU A 259 7.95 5.70 -14.17
C GLU A 259 7.54 5.15 -15.54
N TYR A 260 8.41 4.39 -16.21
CA TYR A 260 8.15 3.83 -17.54
C TYR A 260 7.90 2.33 -17.49
N THR A 261 7.08 1.86 -18.41
CA THR A 261 7.00 0.43 -18.74
C THR A 261 7.98 0.17 -19.90
N ALA A 262 9.04 -0.61 -19.65
CA ALA A 262 10.05 -0.95 -20.65
C ALA A 262 9.89 -2.38 -21.15
N ILE A 263 10.26 -2.63 -22.40
CA ILE A 263 10.32 -3.97 -22.97
C ILE A 263 11.60 -4.66 -22.49
N ARG A 264 11.44 -5.69 -21.68
CA ARG A 264 12.55 -6.50 -21.20
C ARG A 264 13.13 -7.38 -22.30
N TYR A 265 12.26 -8.09 -23.02
CA TYR A 265 12.60 -8.83 -24.24
C TYR A 265 11.34 -9.10 -25.07
N VAL A 266 11.54 -9.34 -26.37
CA VAL A 266 10.50 -9.75 -27.30
C VAL A 266 10.48 -11.28 -27.37
N VAL A 267 9.28 -11.88 -27.33
CA VAL A 267 9.11 -13.34 -27.36
C VAL A 267 9.39 -13.84 -28.79
N PRO A 268 10.38 -14.72 -29.00
CA PRO A 268 10.69 -15.24 -30.32
C PRO A 268 9.48 -15.91 -31.00
N GLY A 269 9.20 -15.53 -32.24
CA GLY A 269 8.06 -16.01 -33.01
C GLY A 269 6.71 -15.38 -32.65
N GLY A 270 6.69 -14.47 -31.64
CA GLY A 270 5.50 -13.71 -31.25
C GLY A 270 5.14 -12.60 -32.24
N PRO A 271 3.97 -11.91 -32.02
CA PRO A 271 3.55 -10.81 -32.89
C PRO A 271 4.59 -9.68 -33.01
N ALA A 272 5.16 -9.22 -31.89
CA ALA A 272 6.16 -8.15 -31.88
C ALA A 272 7.47 -8.55 -32.57
N ASP A 273 7.90 -9.80 -32.44
CA ASP A 273 9.08 -10.33 -33.12
C ASP A 273 8.89 -10.36 -34.64
N LYS A 274 7.70 -10.83 -35.09
CA LYS A 274 7.35 -10.86 -36.52
C LYS A 274 7.20 -9.46 -37.12
N ASP A 275 6.70 -8.51 -36.35
CA ASP A 275 6.58 -7.10 -36.75
C ASP A 275 7.95 -6.41 -36.81
N GLY A 276 8.85 -6.72 -35.89
CA GLY A 276 10.24 -6.24 -35.84
C GLY A 276 10.44 -4.78 -35.41
N ARG A 277 9.37 -4.03 -35.12
CA ARG A 277 9.44 -2.62 -34.70
C ARG A 277 9.81 -2.49 -33.22
N LEU A 278 9.28 -3.35 -32.34
CA LEU A 278 9.55 -3.34 -30.92
C LEU A 278 10.85 -4.09 -30.59
N LYS A 279 11.64 -3.51 -29.70
CA LYS A 279 12.94 -4.07 -29.28
C LYS A 279 13.08 -4.05 -27.76
N ALA A 280 13.96 -4.91 -27.24
CA ALA A 280 14.34 -4.85 -25.83
C ALA A 280 14.95 -3.47 -25.50
N GLY A 281 14.54 -2.88 -24.41
CA GLY A 281 14.92 -1.54 -23.96
C GLY A 281 14.01 -0.42 -24.43
N ASP A 282 13.07 -0.65 -25.36
CA ASP A 282 12.07 0.35 -25.74
C ASP A 282 11.14 0.64 -24.54
N ARG A 283 10.75 1.93 -24.39
CA ARG A 283 9.83 2.39 -23.36
C ARG A 283 8.46 2.68 -23.97
N ILE A 284 7.42 2.16 -23.35
CA ILE A 284 6.03 2.42 -23.72
C ILE A 284 5.58 3.70 -23.01
N VAL A 285 5.27 4.73 -23.77
CA VAL A 285 4.84 6.03 -23.24
C VAL A 285 3.34 6.25 -23.38
N ALA A 286 2.70 5.58 -24.35
CA ALA A 286 1.27 5.66 -24.57
C ALA A 286 0.74 4.41 -25.27
N VAL A 287 -0.53 4.09 -25.07
CA VAL A 287 -1.25 3.01 -25.74
C VAL A 287 -2.54 3.55 -26.38
N GLY A 288 -2.96 2.99 -27.49
CA GLY A 288 -4.19 3.36 -28.16
C GLY A 288 -4.72 2.26 -29.06
N GLN A 289 -6.01 2.27 -29.35
CA GLN A 289 -6.64 1.39 -30.34
C GLN A 289 -6.83 2.16 -31.65
N GLU A 290 -7.00 1.43 -32.76
CA GLU A 290 -6.94 1.93 -34.14
C GLU A 290 -7.74 3.20 -34.47
N ASN A 291 -8.73 3.57 -33.65
CA ASN A 291 -9.58 4.75 -33.84
C ASN A 291 -9.73 5.64 -32.60
N ASP A 292 -8.99 5.37 -31.51
CA ASP A 292 -9.08 6.12 -30.27
C ASP A 292 -7.84 6.97 -30.00
N SER A 293 -8.04 8.02 -29.20
CA SER A 293 -6.93 8.81 -28.68
C SER A 293 -5.99 7.94 -27.88
N THR A 294 -4.69 8.07 -28.11
CA THR A 294 -3.66 7.44 -27.28
C THR A 294 -3.76 7.91 -25.84
N VAL A 295 -3.73 6.95 -24.91
CA VAL A 295 -3.69 7.20 -23.47
C VAL A 295 -2.23 7.12 -23.03
N ASP A 296 -1.76 8.16 -22.35
CA ASP A 296 -0.45 8.20 -21.71
C ASP A 296 -0.40 7.16 -20.59
N VAL A 297 0.67 6.38 -20.53
CA VAL A 297 0.88 5.33 -19.53
C VAL A 297 2.17 5.53 -18.72
N ILE A 298 2.71 6.75 -18.73
CA ILE A 298 3.86 7.12 -17.88
C ILE A 298 3.38 7.21 -16.43
N GLY A 299 4.06 6.51 -15.52
CA GLY A 299 3.72 6.52 -14.10
C GLY A 299 2.61 5.53 -13.68
N TRP A 300 2.14 4.68 -14.59
CA TRP A 300 1.11 3.65 -14.31
C TRP A 300 1.74 2.37 -13.73
#